data_0174f418dec60b0b0803aee7b4b7e6bd
#
_entry.id   0174f418dec60b0b0803aee7b4b7e6bd
#
_cell.length_a   1.000
_cell.length_b   1.000
_cell.length_c   1.000
_cell.angle_alpha   90.00
_cell.angle_beta   90.00
_cell.angle_gamma   90.00
#
_symmetry.space_group_name_H-M   'P 1'
#
loop_
_entity.id
_entity.type
_entity.pdbx_description
1 polymer ?
#
loop_
_entity_poly.entity_id
_entity_poly.type
_entity_poly.pdbx_seq_one_letter_code
_entity_poly.pdbx_strand_id
1 'polypeptide(L)'
;MLCWMLSLSAQFLHQGDTIAIISPSSSTDTTTINGGIRTLEKWGYHCVVAPNALADYHGFAGTIDERLSDLLWALREPSVKAIMCSRGGDGAAHLLARLSLDTLRQYPKMIIGFSDITALLCAQARAGVKGIHGSMCYALKTYEGNDTVSQALRRMLQGDLPTYRVAPHPLNICGKAEGIIVGGNMSVFNDLAGSDFDPLLINGIILFIEDTGEGMSKVDRMLHNIEVRGLQSHIRAVIVGQFNKYKHPENGFDDMYSMLNEYLQHWHILVCYDFPVGHAHLKNFPLLVGAKASLEVSQEKVILHYK
;
A
#
# COMPACT_ATOMS: atom_id res chain seq x y z
N MET A 1 -25.84 -23.60 -16.86
CA MET A 1 -25.30 -22.23 -17.06
C MET A 1 -23.96 -22.18 -16.30
N LEU A 2 -22.84 -22.46 -16.99
CA LEU A 2 -21.50 -22.40 -16.39
C LEU A 2 -21.17 -20.93 -16.18
N CYS A 3 -21.19 -20.48 -14.92
CA CYS A 3 -20.69 -19.17 -14.53
C CYS A 3 -19.16 -19.21 -14.66
N TRP A 4 -18.61 -18.59 -15.68
CA TRP A 4 -17.19 -18.33 -15.80
C TRP A 4 -16.85 -17.34 -14.69
N MET A 5 -16.33 -17.83 -13.55
CA MET A 5 -15.59 -17.01 -12.62
C MET A 5 -14.27 -16.62 -13.32
N LEU A 6 -14.35 -15.56 -14.14
CA LEU A 6 -13.14 -14.84 -14.55
C LEU A 6 -12.47 -14.37 -13.25
N SER A 7 -11.31 -14.91 -12.98
CA SER A 7 -10.42 -14.40 -11.93
C SER A 7 -10.19 -12.92 -12.20
N LEU A 8 -10.74 -12.05 -11.36
CA LEU A 8 -10.54 -10.59 -11.36
C LEU A 8 -9.11 -10.30 -10.90
N SER A 9 -8.11 -10.81 -11.62
CA SER A 9 -6.72 -10.53 -11.33
C SER A 9 -6.28 -9.33 -12.15
N ALA A 10 -5.88 -8.25 -11.50
CA ALA A 10 -5.10 -7.21 -12.16
C ALA A 10 -3.93 -7.89 -12.90
N GLN A 11 -3.79 -7.60 -14.17
CA GLN A 11 -2.76 -8.20 -15.03
C GLN A 11 -1.42 -7.52 -14.75
N PHE A 12 -0.35 -8.29 -14.69
CA PHE A 12 0.99 -7.75 -14.74
C PHE A 12 1.29 -7.11 -16.10
N LEU A 13 2.22 -6.17 -16.11
CA LEU A 13 2.50 -5.35 -17.28
C LEU A 13 3.49 -6.01 -18.24
N HIS A 14 3.29 -5.77 -19.53
CA HIS A 14 4.21 -6.09 -20.60
C HIS A 14 4.86 -4.82 -21.16
N GLN A 15 5.99 -4.96 -21.82
CA GLN A 15 6.58 -3.84 -22.57
C GLN A 15 5.59 -3.26 -23.57
N GLY A 16 5.52 -1.92 -23.63
CA GLY A 16 4.56 -1.21 -24.46
C GLY A 16 3.21 -0.95 -23.81
N ASP A 17 2.92 -1.53 -22.64
CA ASP A 17 1.69 -1.24 -21.90
C ASP A 17 1.65 0.22 -21.44
N THR A 18 0.44 0.78 -21.40
CA THR A 18 0.22 2.16 -20.99
C THR A 18 -0.10 2.26 -19.50
N ILE A 19 0.62 3.15 -18.80
CA ILE A 19 0.41 3.51 -17.40
C ILE A 19 -0.20 4.91 -17.34
N ALA A 20 -1.36 5.06 -16.69
CA ALA A 20 -1.90 6.38 -16.39
C ALA A 20 -1.24 6.95 -15.13
N ILE A 21 -0.89 8.24 -15.16
CA ILE A 21 -0.41 8.98 -14.01
C ILE A 21 -1.53 9.87 -13.48
N ILE A 22 -1.92 9.67 -12.22
CA ILE A 22 -2.92 10.47 -11.53
C ILE A 22 -2.34 11.07 -10.25
N SER A 23 -2.97 12.10 -9.73
CA SER A 23 -2.66 12.72 -8.44
C SER A 23 -3.88 12.69 -7.52
N PRO A 24 -4.15 11.57 -6.81
CA PRO A 24 -5.38 11.46 -6.02
C PRO A 24 -5.30 12.12 -4.64
N SER A 25 -4.13 12.61 -4.26
CA SER A 25 -3.79 13.14 -2.93
C SER A 25 -3.38 14.61 -2.99
N SER A 26 -2.24 14.96 -2.38
CA SER A 26 -1.71 16.33 -2.43
C SER A 26 -1.22 16.74 -3.81
N SER A 27 -1.22 18.05 -4.05
CA SER A 27 -0.72 18.66 -5.29
C SER A 27 0.74 18.30 -5.54
N THR A 28 1.13 18.27 -6.81
CA THR A 28 2.46 17.91 -7.27
C THR A 28 2.92 18.86 -8.38
N ASP A 29 4.18 18.77 -8.74
CA ASP A 29 4.77 19.60 -9.80
C ASP A 29 5.06 18.80 -11.08
N THR A 30 5.21 19.53 -12.18
CA THR A 30 5.54 18.98 -13.49
C THR A 30 6.87 18.20 -13.46
N THR A 31 7.85 18.62 -12.63
CA THR A 31 9.14 17.94 -12.55
C THR A 31 9.03 16.58 -11.92
N THR A 32 8.12 16.39 -10.97
CA THR A 32 7.80 15.10 -10.34
C THR A 32 7.14 14.17 -11.32
N ILE A 33 6.10 14.62 -12.02
CA ILE A 33 5.40 13.80 -13.01
C ILE A 33 6.35 13.41 -14.14
N ASN A 34 7.06 14.37 -14.75
CA ASN A 34 8.00 14.11 -15.85
C ASN A 34 9.17 13.21 -15.42
N GLY A 35 9.61 13.30 -14.15
CA GLY A 35 10.63 12.40 -13.63
C GLY A 35 10.15 10.96 -13.51
N GLY A 36 8.92 10.76 -13.05
CA GLY A 36 8.27 9.45 -13.04
C GLY A 36 8.09 8.89 -14.46
N ILE A 37 7.61 9.72 -15.40
CA ILE A 37 7.44 9.33 -16.81
C ILE A 37 8.76 8.85 -17.40
N ARG A 38 9.83 9.63 -17.32
CA ARG A 38 11.15 9.23 -17.84
C ARG A 38 11.61 7.88 -17.32
N THR A 39 11.37 7.61 -16.04
CA THR A 39 11.73 6.31 -15.44
C THR A 39 10.87 5.18 -15.98
N LEU A 40 9.56 5.36 -16.07
CA LEU A 40 8.65 4.34 -16.58
C LEU A 40 8.88 4.07 -18.08
N GLU A 41 9.13 5.10 -18.88
CA GLU A 41 9.46 4.97 -20.30
C GLU A 41 10.81 4.24 -20.50
N LYS A 42 11.82 4.57 -19.67
CA LYS A 42 13.08 3.81 -19.62
C LYS A 42 12.87 2.33 -19.29
N TRP A 43 11.81 2.00 -18.55
CA TRP A 43 11.44 0.62 -18.27
C TRP A 43 10.63 -0.05 -19.39
N GLY A 44 10.25 0.71 -20.43
CA GLY A 44 9.58 0.23 -21.63
C GLY A 44 8.06 0.39 -21.64
N TYR A 45 7.50 1.26 -20.78
CA TYR A 45 6.08 1.56 -20.72
C TYR A 45 5.75 2.87 -21.45
N HIS A 46 4.50 3.01 -21.90
CA HIS A 46 3.95 4.29 -22.32
C HIS A 46 3.27 4.99 -21.14
N CYS A 47 3.34 6.30 -21.07
CA CYS A 47 2.72 7.07 -20.01
C CYS A 47 1.69 8.04 -20.55
N VAL A 48 0.54 8.13 -19.88
CA VAL A 48 -0.48 9.16 -20.12
C VAL A 48 -0.78 9.86 -18.79
N VAL A 49 -0.90 11.17 -18.83
CA VAL A 49 -1.15 11.98 -17.63
C VAL A 49 -2.62 12.36 -17.59
N ALA A 50 -3.26 12.18 -16.46
CA ALA A 50 -4.65 12.56 -16.27
C ALA A 50 -4.83 14.09 -16.37
N PRO A 51 -6.00 14.55 -16.84
CA PRO A 51 -6.23 15.98 -17.13
C PRO A 51 -5.99 16.93 -15.96
N ASN A 52 -6.32 16.49 -14.72
CA ASN A 52 -6.21 17.31 -13.52
C ASN A 52 -4.99 16.97 -12.65
N ALA A 53 -4.07 16.11 -13.12
CA ALA A 53 -2.95 15.61 -12.30
C ALA A 53 -2.00 16.70 -11.78
N LEU A 54 -2.02 17.90 -12.37
CA LEU A 54 -1.24 19.08 -11.96
C LEU A 54 -2.10 20.19 -11.35
N ALA A 55 -3.37 19.93 -11.08
CA ALA A 55 -4.21 20.92 -10.42
C ALA A 55 -3.76 21.16 -8.97
N ASP A 56 -4.08 22.35 -8.45
CA ASP A 56 -3.86 22.70 -7.05
C ASP A 56 -5.11 23.37 -6.49
N TYR A 57 -5.60 22.80 -5.40
CA TYR A 57 -6.73 23.33 -4.64
C TYR A 57 -6.44 23.15 -3.14
N HIS A 58 -5.99 24.22 -2.49
CA HIS A 58 -5.62 24.20 -1.07
C HIS A 58 -4.59 23.11 -0.70
N GLY A 59 -3.65 22.81 -1.59
CA GLY A 59 -2.62 21.80 -1.39
C GLY A 59 -3.03 20.38 -1.82
N PHE A 60 -4.29 20.13 -2.18
CA PHE A 60 -4.73 18.91 -2.88
C PHE A 60 -4.50 19.06 -4.39
N ALA A 61 -4.35 17.95 -5.08
CA ALA A 61 -4.22 17.95 -6.55
C ALA A 61 -5.59 18.19 -7.22
N GLY A 62 -6.19 19.34 -6.96
CA GLY A 62 -7.53 19.71 -7.38
C GLY A 62 -8.63 19.36 -6.38
N THR A 63 -9.85 19.68 -6.74
CA THR A 63 -11.06 19.34 -6.00
C THR A 63 -11.28 17.83 -5.90
N ILE A 64 -12.19 17.40 -5.04
CA ILE A 64 -12.57 15.97 -4.95
C ILE A 64 -13.10 15.47 -6.30
N ASP A 65 -13.89 16.29 -7.00
CA ASP A 65 -14.48 15.90 -8.29
C ASP A 65 -13.41 15.75 -9.39
N GLU A 66 -12.45 16.65 -9.47
CA GLU A 66 -11.34 16.55 -10.41
C GLU A 66 -10.48 15.30 -10.17
N ARG A 67 -10.05 15.06 -8.93
CA ARG A 67 -9.25 13.89 -8.57
C ARG A 67 -10.02 12.57 -8.79
N LEU A 68 -11.32 12.55 -8.47
CA LEU A 68 -12.16 11.39 -8.73
C LEU A 68 -12.37 11.16 -10.23
N SER A 69 -12.57 12.23 -11.02
CA SER A 69 -12.73 12.12 -12.47
C SER A 69 -11.49 11.52 -13.12
N ASP A 70 -10.29 11.91 -12.66
CA ASP A 70 -9.01 11.38 -13.13
C ASP A 70 -8.86 9.88 -12.79
N LEU A 71 -9.21 9.49 -11.57
CA LEU A 71 -9.19 8.07 -11.17
C LEU A 71 -10.19 7.25 -12.02
N LEU A 72 -11.42 7.73 -12.18
CA LEU A 72 -12.45 7.04 -12.96
C LEU A 72 -12.10 6.97 -14.44
N TRP A 73 -11.50 8.02 -15.01
CA TRP A 73 -10.97 8.00 -16.35
C TRP A 73 -9.89 6.93 -16.50
N ALA A 74 -8.88 6.93 -15.63
CA ALA A 74 -7.79 5.95 -15.68
C ALA A 74 -8.30 4.50 -15.53
N LEU A 75 -9.31 4.28 -14.68
CA LEU A 75 -9.94 2.96 -14.52
C LEU A 75 -10.69 2.52 -15.79
N ARG A 76 -11.41 3.44 -16.47
CA ARG A 76 -12.27 3.11 -17.61
C ARG A 76 -11.55 3.07 -18.94
N GLU A 77 -10.45 3.82 -19.11
CA GLU A 77 -9.71 3.92 -20.37
C GLU A 77 -9.10 2.55 -20.78
N PRO A 78 -9.55 1.89 -21.86
CA PRO A 78 -9.14 0.52 -22.20
C PRO A 78 -7.64 0.37 -22.49
N SER A 79 -7.00 1.42 -22.98
CA SER A 79 -5.56 1.42 -23.29
C SER A 79 -4.69 1.39 -22.02
N VAL A 80 -5.19 1.94 -20.90
CA VAL A 80 -4.49 1.96 -19.62
C VAL A 80 -4.50 0.58 -18.98
N LYS A 81 -3.32 0.07 -18.58
CA LYS A 81 -3.16 -1.24 -17.92
C LYS A 81 -2.88 -1.13 -16.43
N ALA A 82 -2.27 -0.03 -15.98
CA ALA A 82 -2.04 0.25 -14.57
C ALA A 82 -2.10 1.76 -14.30
N ILE A 83 -2.20 2.12 -13.02
CA ILE A 83 -2.36 3.50 -12.57
C ILE A 83 -1.24 3.80 -11.56
N MET A 84 -0.35 4.72 -11.90
CA MET A 84 0.72 5.22 -11.05
C MET A 84 0.28 6.51 -10.37
N CYS A 85 0.35 6.58 -9.05
CA CYS A 85 0.13 7.81 -8.32
C CYS A 85 1.38 8.71 -8.36
N SER A 86 1.19 10.02 -8.52
CA SER A 86 2.29 10.98 -8.56
C SER A 86 3.03 11.06 -7.22
N ARG A 87 2.25 11.16 -6.13
CA ARG A 87 2.72 11.19 -4.74
C ARG A 87 1.58 10.88 -3.78
N GLY A 88 1.91 10.68 -2.50
CA GLY A 88 0.97 10.70 -1.39
C GLY A 88 0.72 12.12 -0.85
N GLY A 89 0.48 12.23 0.42
CA GLY A 89 0.11 13.45 1.14
C GLY A 89 -1.19 13.24 1.86
N ASP A 90 -2.25 13.97 1.44
CA ASP A 90 -3.57 13.87 2.03
C ASP A 90 -4.66 13.86 0.96
N GLY A 91 -5.78 13.21 1.23
CA GLY A 91 -7.02 13.37 0.48
C GLY A 91 -7.44 12.21 -0.42
N ALA A 92 -6.68 11.12 -0.53
CA ALA A 92 -7.12 9.95 -1.30
C ALA A 92 -8.38 9.32 -0.69
N ALA A 93 -8.50 9.30 0.63
CA ALA A 93 -9.69 8.81 1.33
C ALA A 93 -10.96 9.59 0.97
N HIS A 94 -10.86 10.89 0.62
CA HIS A 94 -12.03 11.69 0.21
C HIS A 94 -12.74 11.11 -1.03
N LEU A 95 -11.99 10.43 -1.91
CA LEU A 95 -12.55 9.85 -3.14
C LEU A 95 -13.47 8.67 -2.84
N LEU A 96 -13.24 7.98 -1.73
CA LEU A 96 -13.98 6.77 -1.35
C LEU A 96 -15.45 7.06 -1.05
N ALA A 97 -15.79 8.26 -0.59
CA ALA A 97 -17.18 8.65 -0.38
C ALA A 97 -18.06 8.56 -1.66
N ARG A 98 -17.43 8.55 -2.84
CA ARG A 98 -18.11 8.51 -4.14
C ARG A 98 -17.60 7.38 -5.05
N LEU A 99 -16.65 6.59 -4.60
CA LEU A 99 -16.14 5.40 -5.28
C LEU A 99 -16.86 4.16 -4.74
N SER A 100 -17.31 3.28 -5.61
CA SER A 100 -17.88 2.00 -5.19
C SER A 100 -16.90 0.85 -5.37
N LEU A 101 -17.01 -0.19 -4.54
CA LEU A 101 -16.26 -1.43 -4.73
C LEU A 101 -16.58 -2.09 -6.07
N ASP A 102 -17.83 -1.94 -6.58
CA ASP A 102 -18.24 -2.49 -7.86
C ASP A 102 -17.54 -1.82 -9.04
N THR A 103 -17.26 -0.51 -8.96
CA THR A 103 -16.43 0.18 -9.95
C THR A 103 -15.03 -0.43 -10.04
N LEU A 104 -14.40 -0.72 -8.88
CA LEU A 104 -13.08 -1.34 -8.84
C LEU A 104 -13.12 -2.79 -9.38
N ARG A 105 -14.18 -3.55 -9.10
CA ARG A 105 -14.38 -4.89 -9.65
C ARG A 105 -14.59 -4.88 -11.17
N GLN A 106 -15.34 -3.91 -11.66
CA GLN A 106 -15.61 -3.77 -13.09
C GLN A 106 -14.36 -3.38 -13.89
N TYR A 107 -13.47 -2.59 -13.28
CA TYR A 107 -12.24 -2.09 -13.90
C TYR A 107 -11.02 -2.45 -13.06
N PRO A 108 -10.61 -3.74 -13.02
CA PRO A 108 -9.63 -4.25 -12.06
C PRO A 108 -8.18 -3.91 -12.47
N LYS A 109 -7.84 -2.62 -12.53
CA LYS A 109 -6.48 -2.15 -12.82
C LYS A 109 -5.68 -1.96 -11.56
N MET A 110 -4.40 -2.35 -11.56
CA MET A 110 -3.49 -2.10 -10.43
C MET A 110 -3.29 -0.60 -10.21
N ILE A 111 -3.50 -0.15 -8.99
CA ILE A 111 -3.05 1.17 -8.51
C ILE A 111 -1.71 0.97 -7.81
N ILE A 112 -0.74 1.84 -8.12
CA ILE A 112 0.61 1.81 -7.55
C ILE A 112 0.80 3.07 -6.70
N GLY A 113 1.15 2.90 -5.43
CA GLY A 113 1.43 3.99 -4.52
C GLY A 113 1.53 3.52 -3.07
N PHE A 114 1.83 4.42 -2.15
CA PHE A 114 1.92 4.17 -0.72
C PHE A 114 1.55 5.42 0.08
N SER A 115 1.71 5.41 1.41
CA SER A 115 1.31 6.55 2.25
C SER A 115 -0.21 6.77 2.17
N ASP A 116 -0.69 7.95 1.85
CA ASP A 116 -2.11 8.29 1.69
C ASP A 116 -2.83 7.40 0.64
N ILE A 117 -2.10 6.86 -0.35
CA ILE A 117 -2.65 5.92 -1.33
C ILE A 117 -3.10 4.59 -0.70
N THR A 118 -2.70 4.31 0.52
CA THR A 118 -3.20 3.18 1.31
C THR A 118 -4.73 3.12 1.30
N ALA A 119 -5.42 4.25 1.31
CA ALA A 119 -6.89 4.30 1.22
C ALA A 119 -7.43 3.60 -0.05
N LEU A 120 -6.82 3.89 -1.21
CA LEU A 120 -7.20 3.26 -2.48
C LEU A 120 -6.78 1.79 -2.56
N LEU A 121 -5.61 1.43 -2.01
CA LEU A 121 -5.15 0.04 -1.96
C LEU A 121 -6.04 -0.82 -1.06
N CYS A 122 -6.51 -0.29 0.07
CA CYS A 122 -7.48 -0.95 0.93
C CYS A 122 -8.81 -1.17 0.20
N ALA A 123 -9.30 -0.16 -0.53
CA ALA A 123 -10.50 -0.28 -1.35
C ALA A 123 -10.34 -1.36 -2.43
N GLN A 124 -9.17 -1.43 -3.11
CA GLN A 124 -8.87 -2.50 -4.06
C GLN A 124 -8.89 -3.88 -3.40
N ALA A 125 -8.22 -4.05 -2.26
CA ALA A 125 -8.22 -5.31 -1.54
C ALA A 125 -9.65 -5.75 -1.15
N ARG A 126 -10.50 -4.83 -0.69
CA ARG A 126 -11.92 -5.05 -0.40
C ARG A 126 -12.73 -5.43 -1.64
N ALA A 127 -12.36 -4.90 -2.78
CA ALA A 127 -12.95 -5.28 -4.08
C ALA A 127 -12.43 -6.63 -4.62
N GLY A 128 -11.41 -7.23 -4.00
CA GLY A 128 -10.73 -8.43 -4.50
C GLY A 128 -9.77 -8.12 -5.66
N VAL A 129 -9.36 -6.87 -5.83
CA VAL A 129 -8.44 -6.40 -6.86
C VAL A 129 -7.06 -6.18 -6.24
N LYS A 130 -6.00 -6.56 -6.94
CA LYS A 130 -4.63 -6.36 -6.48
C LYS A 130 -4.14 -4.94 -6.80
N GLY A 131 -3.39 -4.35 -5.85
CA GLY A 131 -2.66 -3.11 -6.03
C GLY A 131 -1.23 -3.25 -5.51
N ILE A 132 -0.39 -2.26 -5.73
CA ILE A 132 1.01 -2.30 -5.27
C ILE A 132 1.25 -1.15 -4.30
N HIS A 133 1.54 -1.50 -3.04
CA HIS A 133 2.19 -0.58 -2.13
C HIS A 133 3.65 -0.43 -2.59
N GLY A 134 4.06 0.75 -3.04
CA GLY A 134 5.39 0.94 -3.60
C GLY A 134 5.66 2.35 -4.08
N SER A 135 6.86 2.55 -4.62
CA SER A 135 7.36 3.86 -5.08
C SER A 135 6.42 4.53 -6.08
N MET A 136 6.27 5.84 -5.95
CA MET A 136 5.48 6.72 -6.81
C MET A 136 6.39 7.61 -7.66
N CYS A 137 5.84 8.44 -8.55
CA CYS A 137 6.61 9.33 -9.42
C CYS A 137 7.65 10.16 -8.65
N TYR A 138 7.32 10.61 -7.43
CA TYR A 138 8.25 11.36 -6.58
C TYR A 138 9.55 10.60 -6.29
N ALA A 139 9.46 9.33 -5.91
CA ALA A 139 10.63 8.49 -5.65
C ALA A 139 11.34 8.11 -6.97
N LEU A 140 10.59 7.77 -8.01
CA LEU A 140 11.12 7.42 -9.33
C LEU A 140 11.90 8.60 -9.94
N LYS A 141 11.44 9.85 -9.75
CA LYS A 141 12.19 11.06 -10.12
C LYS A 141 13.49 11.16 -9.35
N THR A 142 13.44 10.95 -8.04
CA THR A 142 14.57 11.20 -7.14
C THR A 142 15.71 10.21 -7.36
N TYR A 143 15.40 8.95 -7.61
CA TYR A 143 16.37 7.86 -7.76
C TYR A 143 16.54 7.39 -9.20
N GLU A 144 15.82 7.99 -10.15
CA GLU A 144 15.87 7.66 -11.59
C GLU A 144 15.65 6.16 -11.88
N GLY A 145 14.96 5.46 -10.96
CA GLY A 145 14.69 4.04 -11.03
C GLY A 145 15.92 3.13 -10.90
N ASN A 146 17.05 3.64 -10.43
CA ASN A 146 18.31 2.87 -10.37
C ASN A 146 18.55 2.20 -9.00
N ASP A 147 17.80 2.60 -7.96
CA ASP A 147 17.90 2.03 -6.63
C ASP A 147 17.21 0.65 -6.53
N THR A 148 17.55 -0.10 -5.48
CA THR A 148 17.05 -1.47 -5.27
C THR A 148 15.54 -1.55 -5.10
N VAL A 149 14.92 -0.52 -4.50
CA VAL A 149 13.47 -0.47 -4.26
C VAL A 149 12.72 -0.24 -5.57
N SER A 150 13.18 0.72 -6.38
CA SER A 150 12.62 0.98 -7.71
C SER A 150 12.78 -0.22 -8.65
N GLN A 151 13.93 -0.91 -8.61
CA GLN A 151 14.14 -2.12 -9.40
C GLN A 151 13.26 -3.30 -8.93
N ALA A 152 12.99 -3.40 -7.64
CA ALA A 152 12.01 -4.37 -7.12
C ALA A 152 10.60 -4.06 -7.61
N LEU A 153 10.19 -2.78 -7.64
CA LEU A 153 8.91 -2.35 -8.21
C LEU A 153 8.83 -2.72 -9.70
N ARG A 154 9.88 -2.41 -10.49
CA ARG A 154 9.93 -2.77 -11.92
C ARG A 154 9.68 -4.26 -12.15
N ARG A 155 10.35 -5.12 -11.39
CA ARG A 155 10.17 -6.58 -11.48
C ARG A 155 8.75 -7.00 -11.10
N MET A 156 8.21 -6.44 -10.01
CA MET A 156 6.84 -6.74 -9.57
C MET A 156 5.79 -6.32 -10.62
N LEU A 157 5.96 -5.18 -11.28
CA LEU A 157 5.09 -4.76 -12.38
C LEU A 157 5.06 -5.78 -13.53
N GLN A 158 6.17 -6.46 -13.78
CA GLN A 158 6.32 -7.51 -14.82
C GLN A 158 5.88 -8.90 -14.36
N GLY A 159 5.44 -9.06 -13.11
CA GLY A 159 5.02 -10.35 -12.56
C GLY A 159 6.15 -11.19 -11.95
N ASP A 160 7.37 -10.67 -11.93
CA ASP A 160 8.48 -11.28 -11.18
C ASP A 160 8.32 -10.91 -9.68
N LEU A 161 7.53 -11.74 -8.99
CA LEU A 161 7.20 -11.52 -7.59
C LEU A 161 8.38 -11.91 -6.68
N PRO A 162 8.85 -10.99 -5.85
CA PRO A 162 10.00 -11.26 -5.00
C PRO A 162 9.67 -12.26 -3.89
N THR A 163 10.66 -13.04 -3.50
CA THR A 163 10.71 -13.69 -2.19
C THR A 163 11.57 -12.80 -1.28
N TYR A 164 10.95 -12.15 -0.32
CA TYR A 164 11.66 -11.34 0.64
C TYR A 164 12.32 -12.22 1.71
N ARG A 165 13.59 -11.95 1.98
CA ARG A 165 14.37 -12.56 3.05
C ARG A 165 14.92 -11.45 3.93
N VAL A 166 14.45 -11.39 5.17
CA VAL A 166 14.78 -10.32 6.12
C VAL A 166 15.46 -10.92 7.32
N ALA A 167 16.39 -10.18 7.92
CA ALA A 167 17.03 -10.56 9.16
C ALA A 167 16.00 -10.68 10.29
N PRO A 168 16.20 -11.58 11.25
CA PRO A 168 15.33 -11.67 12.42
C PRO A 168 15.48 -10.43 13.32
N HIS A 169 14.38 -10.09 14.01
CA HIS A 169 14.35 -9.05 15.03
C HIS A 169 14.07 -9.69 16.39
N PRO A 170 14.64 -9.17 17.51
CA PRO A 170 14.45 -9.76 18.84
C PRO A 170 13.00 -9.88 19.29
N LEU A 171 12.13 -8.97 18.84
CA LEU A 171 10.70 -8.97 19.17
C LEU A 171 9.85 -9.88 18.26
N ASN A 172 10.45 -10.59 17.30
CA ASN A 172 9.70 -11.46 16.40
C ASN A 172 8.97 -12.56 17.17
N ILE A 173 7.73 -12.82 16.79
CA ILE A 173 6.94 -13.97 17.23
C ILE A 173 6.99 -15.02 16.13
N CYS A 174 7.72 -16.11 16.38
CA CYS A 174 7.99 -17.15 15.40
C CYS A 174 6.74 -17.95 15.03
N GLY A 175 6.71 -18.43 13.79
CA GLY A 175 5.64 -19.26 13.27
C GLY A 175 5.56 -19.23 11.75
N LYS A 176 4.46 -19.78 11.23
CA LYS A 176 4.13 -19.80 9.81
C LYS A 176 2.67 -19.47 9.60
N ALA A 177 2.38 -18.55 8.71
CA ALA A 177 1.02 -18.14 8.38
C ALA A 177 0.86 -17.92 6.88
N GLU A 178 -0.36 -18.15 6.39
CA GLU A 178 -0.80 -17.85 5.05
C GLU A 178 -2.00 -16.92 5.11
N GLY A 179 -2.02 -15.92 4.24
CA GLY A 179 -3.10 -14.95 4.22
C GLY A 179 -3.04 -14.02 3.02
N ILE A 180 -3.99 -13.11 2.98
CA ILE A 180 -4.03 -12.04 1.99
C ILE A 180 -3.25 -10.84 2.56
N ILE A 181 -2.28 -10.33 1.81
CA ILE A 181 -1.53 -9.11 2.19
C ILE A 181 -2.46 -7.91 2.13
N VAL A 182 -2.66 -7.23 3.24
CA VAL A 182 -3.38 -5.95 3.33
C VAL A 182 -2.71 -5.03 4.35
N GLY A 183 -2.97 -3.73 4.26
CA GLY A 183 -2.43 -2.74 5.17
C GLY A 183 -1.74 -1.59 4.45
N GLY A 184 -0.76 -0.99 5.09
CA GLY A 184 -0.02 0.18 4.62
C GLY A 184 0.18 1.19 5.74
N ASN A 185 0.04 2.48 5.43
CA ASN A 185 0.08 3.53 6.42
C ASN A 185 -1.06 3.35 7.43
N MET A 186 -0.67 3.20 8.71
CA MET A 186 -1.61 2.76 9.75
C MET A 186 -2.68 3.79 10.04
N SER A 187 -2.32 5.08 10.10
CA SER A 187 -3.29 6.14 10.31
C SER A 187 -4.32 6.20 9.18
N VAL A 188 -3.87 6.06 7.93
CA VAL A 188 -4.74 6.11 6.76
C VAL A 188 -5.73 4.94 6.72
N PHE A 189 -5.29 3.70 6.93
CA PHE A 189 -6.25 2.59 6.90
C PHE A 189 -7.16 2.57 8.14
N ASN A 190 -6.70 3.07 9.28
CA ASN A 190 -7.54 3.20 10.47
C ASN A 190 -8.70 4.18 10.27
N ASP A 191 -8.51 5.23 9.47
CA ASP A 191 -9.58 6.16 9.12
C ASP A 191 -10.70 5.52 8.28
N LEU A 192 -10.44 4.36 7.69
CA LEU A 192 -11.46 3.58 6.96
C LEU A 192 -12.29 2.67 7.87
N ALA A 193 -12.00 2.66 9.18
CA ALA A 193 -12.64 1.79 10.16
C ALA A 193 -14.17 1.89 10.13
N GLY A 194 -14.84 0.74 9.97
CA GLY A 194 -16.31 0.65 9.92
C GLY A 194 -16.94 1.02 8.58
N SER A 195 -16.15 1.40 7.57
CA SER A 195 -16.63 1.60 6.19
C SER A 195 -16.56 0.30 5.38
N ASP A 196 -17.18 0.28 4.20
CA ASP A 196 -17.06 -0.84 3.26
C ASP A 196 -15.61 -1.07 2.78
N PHE A 197 -14.76 -0.05 2.90
CA PHE A 197 -13.37 -0.05 2.48
C PHE A 197 -12.40 -0.52 3.57
N ASP A 198 -12.88 -0.81 4.77
CA ASP A 198 -12.08 -1.27 5.88
C ASP A 198 -11.38 -2.62 5.57
N PRO A 199 -10.04 -2.66 5.43
CA PRO A 199 -9.34 -3.86 5.03
C PRO A 199 -9.40 -4.97 6.08
N LEU A 200 -9.66 -4.65 7.35
CA LEU A 200 -9.76 -5.61 8.44
C LEU A 200 -11.06 -6.43 8.40
N LEU A 201 -12.02 -6.09 7.54
CA LEU A 201 -13.18 -6.93 7.27
C LEU A 201 -12.85 -8.15 6.36
N ILE A 202 -11.65 -8.24 5.82
CA ILE A 202 -11.16 -9.43 5.10
C ILE A 202 -10.65 -10.43 6.13
N ASN A 203 -11.19 -11.65 6.13
CA ASN A 203 -10.73 -12.70 7.03
C ASN A 203 -9.47 -13.40 6.48
N GLY A 204 -8.56 -13.76 7.38
CA GLY A 204 -7.35 -14.51 7.04
C GLY A 204 -6.27 -13.65 6.37
N ILE A 205 -6.03 -12.46 6.91
CA ILE A 205 -5.06 -11.51 6.38
C ILE A 205 -3.68 -11.65 7.02
N ILE A 206 -2.66 -11.26 6.25
CA ILE A 206 -1.35 -10.84 6.76
C ILE A 206 -1.38 -9.30 6.72
N LEU A 207 -1.53 -8.70 7.89
CA LEU A 207 -1.60 -7.25 8.03
C LEU A 207 -0.18 -6.67 8.04
N PHE A 208 0.14 -5.74 7.14
CA PHE A 208 1.36 -4.95 7.28
C PHE A 208 1.02 -3.53 7.73
N ILE A 209 1.81 -3.02 8.65
CA ILE A 209 1.64 -1.70 9.25
C ILE A 209 2.94 -0.91 9.18
N GLU A 210 2.87 0.33 8.81
CA GLU A 210 3.95 1.31 8.85
C GLU A 210 3.34 2.69 9.10
N ASP A 211 4.12 3.65 9.64
CA ASP A 211 3.65 5.02 9.74
C ASP A 211 4.80 6.03 9.81
N THR A 212 4.49 7.30 9.58
CA THR A 212 5.46 8.40 9.65
C THR A 212 4.85 9.64 10.29
N GLY A 213 5.51 10.14 11.34
CA GLY A 213 5.08 11.37 12.02
C GLY A 213 3.99 11.17 13.06
N GLU A 214 3.39 9.97 13.18
CA GLU A 214 2.36 9.69 14.16
C GLU A 214 2.96 9.45 15.56
N GLY A 215 2.38 10.12 16.55
CA GLY A 215 2.78 9.95 17.96
C GLY A 215 2.35 8.59 18.52
N MET A 216 3.13 8.05 19.48
CA MET A 216 2.86 6.73 20.05
C MET A 216 1.46 6.59 20.64
N SER A 217 0.94 7.63 21.30
CA SER A 217 -0.42 7.62 21.85
C SER A 217 -1.53 7.56 20.78
N LYS A 218 -1.23 7.97 19.54
CA LYS A 218 -2.15 7.78 18.41
C LYS A 218 -2.10 6.36 17.90
N VAL A 219 -0.90 5.81 17.70
CA VAL A 219 -0.70 4.42 17.27
C VAL A 219 -1.30 3.46 18.29
N ASP A 220 -1.11 3.72 19.59
CA ASP A 220 -1.75 2.99 20.69
C ASP A 220 -3.29 2.93 20.53
N ARG A 221 -3.93 4.08 20.32
CA ARG A 221 -5.39 4.15 20.09
C ARG A 221 -5.84 3.40 18.83
N MET A 222 -5.03 3.39 17.77
CA MET A 222 -5.34 2.64 16.54
C MET A 222 -5.30 1.14 16.78
N LEU A 223 -4.32 0.63 17.53
CA LEU A 223 -4.26 -0.78 17.92
C LEU A 223 -5.45 -1.16 18.80
N HIS A 224 -5.73 -0.36 19.80
CA HIS A 224 -6.88 -0.58 20.69
C HIS A 224 -8.22 -0.54 19.93
N ASN A 225 -8.34 0.31 18.91
CA ASN A 225 -9.51 0.31 18.03
C ASN A 225 -9.71 -1.05 17.32
N ILE A 226 -8.64 -1.69 16.87
CA ILE A 226 -8.71 -3.03 16.26
C ILE A 226 -9.23 -4.05 17.27
N GLU A 227 -8.75 -4.01 18.52
CA GLU A 227 -9.16 -4.91 19.60
C GLU A 227 -10.63 -4.71 19.99
N VAL A 228 -11.04 -3.46 20.24
CA VAL A 228 -12.43 -3.12 20.61
C VAL A 228 -13.43 -3.59 19.55
N ARG A 229 -13.02 -3.59 18.29
CA ARG A 229 -13.84 -4.07 17.17
C ARG A 229 -13.80 -5.60 17.00
N GLY A 230 -12.95 -6.31 17.75
CA GLY A 230 -12.78 -7.76 17.67
C GLY A 230 -12.13 -8.25 16.38
N LEU A 231 -11.49 -7.36 15.59
CA LEU A 231 -10.99 -7.66 14.25
C LEU A 231 -9.59 -8.29 14.26
N GLN A 232 -8.90 -8.32 15.40
CA GLN A 232 -7.65 -9.09 15.54
C GLN A 232 -7.85 -10.58 15.19
N SER A 233 -9.05 -11.13 15.35
CA SER A 233 -9.37 -12.51 14.98
C SER A 233 -9.31 -12.78 13.46
N HIS A 234 -9.37 -11.75 12.63
CA HIS A 234 -9.20 -11.85 11.18
C HIS A 234 -7.74 -11.90 10.73
N ILE A 235 -6.82 -11.53 11.63
CA ILE A 235 -5.39 -11.38 11.35
C ILE A 235 -4.67 -12.70 11.63
N ARG A 236 -3.94 -13.22 10.66
CA ARG A 236 -3.10 -14.43 10.77
C ARG A 236 -1.67 -14.11 11.15
N ALA A 237 -1.19 -12.95 10.72
CA ALA A 237 0.15 -12.46 11.00
C ALA A 237 0.20 -10.94 10.88
N VAL A 238 1.17 -10.31 11.55
CA VAL A 238 1.49 -8.90 11.39
C VAL A 238 2.92 -8.72 10.89
N ILE A 239 3.07 -7.89 9.88
CA ILE A 239 4.35 -7.36 9.40
C ILE A 239 4.45 -5.93 9.90
N VAL A 240 5.35 -5.67 10.83
CA VAL A 240 5.66 -4.33 11.32
C VAL A 240 6.80 -3.77 10.47
N GLY A 241 6.46 -2.79 9.66
CA GLY A 241 7.40 -2.02 8.86
C GLY A 241 8.03 -0.86 9.64
N GLN A 242 8.34 0.22 8.92
CA GLN A 242 9.04 1.36 9.51
C GLN A 242 8.05 2.31 10.19
N PHE A 243 8.32 2.63 11.44
CA PHE A 243 7.70 3.75 12.14
C PHE A 243 8.77 4.81 12.37
N ASN A 244 8.62 5.98 11.80
CA ASN A 244 9.66 7.01 11.87
C ASN A 244 9.08 8.42 12.13
N LYS A 245 9.97 9.38 12.44
CA LYS A 245 9.62 10.79 12.71
C LYS A 245 8.61 10.98 13.85
N TYR A 246 8.42 10.00 14.73
CA TYR A 246 7.61 10.16 15.93
C TYR A 246 8.44 10.80 17.05
N LYS A 247 7.78 11.49 17.96
CA LYS A 247 8.41 11.97 19.18
C LYS A 247 8.56 10.80 20.16
N HIS A 248 9.72 10.71 20.81
CA HIS A 248 9.92 9.75 21.90
C HIS A 248 8.86 9.93 22.98
N PRO A 249 8.39 8.84 23.58
CA PRO A 249 7.27 8.89 24.49
C PRO A 249 7.60 9.57 25.81
N GLU A 250 6.61 10.27 26.33
CA GLU A 250 6.58 10.73 27.73
C GLU A 250 6.05 9.64 28.68
N ASN A 251 5.68 8.45 28.17
CA ASN A 251 4.90 7.43 28.87
C ASN A 251 5.62 6.08 29.06
N GLY A 252 6.94 6.06 29.07
CA GLY A 252 7.72 4.95 29.61
C GLY A 252 8.05 3.79 28.68
N PHE A 253 7.61 3.82 27.39
CA PHE A 253 8.11 2.87 26.40
C PHE A 253 9.46 3.33 25.83
N ASP A 254 10.36 2.39 25.56
CA ASP A 254 11.68 2.70 24.99
C ASP A 254 11.59 3.24 23.57
N ASP A 255 10.70 2.63 22.76
CA ASP A 255 10.46 3.00 21.37
C ASP A 255 9.07 2.52 20.89
N MET A 256 8.75 2.83 19.61
CA MET A 256 7.49 2.42 18.99
C MET A 256 7.33 0.90 18.94
N TYR A 257 8.40 0.16 18.69
CA TYR A 257 8.31 -1.30 18.59
C TYR A 257 8.03 -1.96 19.95
N SER A 258 8.57 -1.43 21.04
CA SER A 258 8.26 -1.91 22.38
C SER A 258 6.79 -1.69 22.73
N MET A 259 6.22 -0.54 22.35
CA MET A 259 4.80 -0.27 22.53
C MET A 259 3.93 -1.20 21.66
N LEU A 260 4.25 -1.35 20.38
CA LEU A 260 3.52 -2.27 19.49
C LEU A 260 3.53 -3.70 20.02
N ASN A 261 4.66 -4.11 20.61
CA ASN A 261 4.83 -5.45 21.14
C ASN A 261 3.91 -5.75 22.34
N GLU A 262 3.58 -4.75 23.17
CA GLU A 262 2.62 -4.91 24.28
C GLU A 262 1.25 -5.40 23.78
N TYR A 263 0.81 -4.93 22.63
CA TYR A 263 -0.44 -5.38 22.01
C TYR A 263 -0.28 -6.70 21.27
N LEU A 264 0.70 -6.75 20.34
CA LEU A 264 0.80 -7.82 19.36
C LEU A 264 1.14 -9.19 20.00
N GLN A 265 1.87 -9.21 21.14
CA GLN A 265 2.11 -10.44 21.88
C GLN A 265 0.83 -11.08 22.46
N HIS A 266 -0.18 -10.26 22.81
CA HIS A 266 -1.46 -10.74 23.35
C HIS A 266 -2.41 -11.25 22.26
N TRP A 267 -2.16 -10.93 21.00
CA TRP A 267 -2.97 -11.45 19.91
C TRP A 267 -2.66 -12.91 19.56
N HIS A 268 -1.59 -13.48 20.12
CA HIS A 268 -1.15 -14.87 19.90
C HIS A 268 -1.00 -15.23 18.43
N ILE A 269 -0.49 -14.30 17.62
CA ILE A 269 -0.27 -14.46 16.19
C ILE A 269 1.21 -14.26 15.87
N LEU A 270 1.60 -14.66 14.67
CA LEU A 270 2.93 -14.46 14.12
C LEU A 270 3.18 -12.97 13.85
N VAL A 271 4.34 -12.46 14.28
CA VAL A 271 4.75 -11.06 14.06
C VAL A 271 6.19 -11.00 13.60
N CYS A 272 6.47 -10.19 12.57
CA CYS A 272 7.83 -9.79 12.24
C CYS A 272 7.99 -8.28 12.31
N TYR A 273 9.13 -7.84 12.85
CA TYR A 273 9.49 -6.43 13.01
C TYR A 273 10.61 -6.02 12.05
N ASP A 274 10.77 -4.72 11.85
CA ASP A 274 11.75 -4.07 10.98
C ASP A 274 11.72 -4.59 9.52
N PHE A 275 10.54 -5.01 9.06
CA PHE A 275 10.38 -5.37 7.65
C PHE A 275 10.61 -4.12 6.79
N PRO A 276 11.34 -4.22 5.65
CA PRO A 276 11.74 -3.05 4.86
C PRO A 276 10.58 -2.49 4.02
N VAL A 277 9.52 -2.02 4.67
CA VAL A 277 8.35 -1.35 4.09
C VAL A 277 8.01 -0.10 4.91
N GLY A 278 7.73 1.03 4.25
CA GLY A 278 7.35 2.28 4.90
C GLY A 278 8.06 3.51 4.35
N HIS A 279 8.20 4.55 5.18
CA HIS A 279 8.73 5.86 4.77
C HIS A 279 10.24 6.05 5.00
N ALA A 280 10.95 5.05 5.49
CA ALA A 280 12.40 5.14 5.65
C ALA A 280 13.10 5.06 4.28
N HIS A 281 14.17 5.83 4.14
CA HIS A 281 14.96 5.87 2.91
C HIS A 281 15.43 4.47 2.49
N LEU A 282 15.18 4.11 1.23
CA LEU A 282 15.52 2.80 0.62
C LEU A 282 14.98 1.57 1.37
N LYS A 283 13.99 1.76 2.25
CA LYS A 283 13.30 0.69 2.99
C LYS A 283 11.79 0.67 2.68
N ASN A 284 11.40 0.90 1.44
CA ASN A 284 10.01 0.80 0.98
C ASN A 284 9.88 -0.18 -0.17
N PHE A 285 10.28 -1.43 0.08
CA PHE A 285 10.13 -2.50 -0.91
C PHE A 285 8.65 -2.74 -1.24
N PRO A 286 8.32 -2.97 -2.52
CA PRO A 286 6.94 -3.07 -2.94
C PRO A 286 6.25 -4.30 -2.36
N LEU A 287 5.00 -4.15 -1.91
CA LEU A 287 4.13 -5.26 -1.52
C LEU A 287 2.90 -5.31 -2.42
N LEU A 288 2.56 -6.52 -2.90
CA LEU A 288 1.36 -6.76 -3.70
C LEU A 288 0.16 -6.93 -2.77
N VAL A 289 -0.57 -5.85 -2.57
CA VAL A 289 -1.77 -5.78 -1.73
C VAL A 289 -2.92 -6.55 -2.39
N GLY A 290 -3.68 -7.29 -1.62
CA GLY A 290 -4.75 -8.15 -2.13
C GLY A 290 -4.28 -9.52 -2.63
N ALA A 291 -2.97 -9.78 -2.64
CA ALA A 291 -2.41 -11.07 -3.04
C ALA A 291 -2.30 -12.05 -1.88
N LYS A 292 -2.43 -13.34 -2.18
CA LYS A 292 -2.12 -14.41 -1.23
C LYS A 292 -0.62 -14.55 -1.06
N ALA A 293 -0.18 -14.68 0.18
CA ALA A 293 1.22 -14.89 0.53
C ALA A 293 1.37 -15.84 1.71
N SER A 294 2.59 -16.31 1.90
CA SER A 294 3.03 -17.08 3.07
C SER A 294 4.14 -16.31 3.76
N LEU A 295 4.04 -16.16 5.07
CA LEU A 295 5.03 -15.56 5.94
C LEU A 295 5.56 -16.61 6.91
N GLU A 296 6.87 -16.79 6.92
CA GLU A 296 7.60 -17.65 7.85
C GLU A 296 8.56 -16.80 8.68
N VAL A 297 8.43 -16.88 9.98
CA VAL A 297 9.29 -16.16 10.94
C VAL A 297 9.98 -17.19 11.83
N SER A 298 11.30 -17.18 11.82
CA SER A 298 12.13 -18.05 12.67
C SER A 298 13.19 -17.22 13.40
N GLN A 299 13.95 -17.88 14.27
CA GLN A 299 15.09 -17.27 14.98
C GLN A 299 16.23 -16.86 14.01
N GLU A 300 16.28 -17.43 12.81
CA GLU A 300 17.36 -17.21 11.85
C GLU A 300 16.99 -16.28 10.71
N LYS A 301 15.70 -16.25 10.32
CA LYS A 301 15.23 -15.55 9.12
C LYS A 301 13.73 -15.27 9.14
N VAL A 302 13.34 -14.25 8.39
CA VAL A 302 11.97 -14.00 7.99
C VAL A 302 11.86 -14.18 6.48
N ILE A 303 10.85 -14.93 6.02
CA ILE A 303 10.60 -15.15 4.59
C ILE A 303 9.15 -14.82 4.28
N LEU A 304 8.95 -13.87 3.36
CA LEU A 304 7.66 -13.59 2.74
C LEU A 304 7.70 -13.98 1.28
N HIS A 305 6.75 -14.81 0.84
CA HIS A 305 6.65 -15.17 -0.57
C HIS A 305 5.19 -15.23 -1.01
N TYR A 306 4.92 -14.84 -2.27
CA TYR A 306 3.58 -14.85 -2.89
C TYR A 306 3.23 -16.25 -3.41
N LYS A 307 1.93 -16.53 -3.48
CA LYS A 307 1.36 -17.79 -3.99
C LYS A 307 0.64 -17.61 -5.31
#